data_6a12d758045579dc6cf04c5fc535b9b2
#
_entry.id   6a12d758045579dc6cf04c5fc535b9b2
#
_cell.length_a   1.000
_cell.length_b   1.000
_cell.length_c   1.000
_cell.angle_alpha   90.00
_cell.angle_beta   90.00
_cell.angle_gamma   90.00
#
_symmetry.space_group_name_H-M   'P 1'
#
loop_
_entity.id
_entity.type
_entity.pdbx_description
1 polymer ?
#
loop_
_entity_poly.entity_id
_entity_poly.type
_entity_poly.pdbx_seq_one_letter_code
_entity_poly.pdbx_strand_id
1 'polypeptide(L)'
;LTWKINLKDGITFTSGRKLDGEAVKECIEHLVAVHKRAAGDLNIERVEAEADTVIITTAKPVPALINYLSDPYGCIIDMQAGITDEGNVSATGPYIAEEIVTDSGLTLVKNQNYWNGEPRLDKIIVKTISDGDTLTMALQSGELNAAYGLPYSSLSLFNNSNYTISSSETSRSFFAQMNYANVNLQDSNVRAAIAMAINKKDFTNVLLKGNGTLAEGPFPKDYTFGDSYVKAAEYNIDNARNLLAQSGWKDTDGDGYVDKNGEKLTLRWLTYPSRQELPLLAENVQASLKQIGIEVKINCTANHLDYVKKGEWDIYASAFVCAPTGDPEYFFTTHCLKNSSKNRGGYYNEQLEQLEEQLSTTFDTEGREQLGIKMTQTILDDNAFIFASHLKMSIVSGKGVSGLTAHPSDYYEITAELDMQ
;
A
#
# COMPACT_ATOMS: atom_id res chain seq x y z
N LEU A 1 -15.12 -5.52 -23.80
CA LEU A 1 -15.50 -4.18 -23.31
C LEU A 1 -16.77 -4.17 -22.46
N THR A 2 -17.55 -5.27 -22.47
CA THR A 2 -18.85 -5.30 -21.76
C THR A 2 -18.81 -6.35 -20.65
N TRP A 3 -19.15 -5.91 -19.45
CA TRP A 3 -19.29 -6.74 -18.26
C TRP A 3 -20.76 -6.85 -17.88
N LYS A 4 -21.23 -8.05 -17.60
CA LYS A 4 -22.57 -8.31 -17.10
C LYS A 4 -22.48 -8.87 -15.69
N ILE A 5 -23.00 -8.13 -14.70
CA ILE A 5 -22.89 -8.42 -13.27
C ILE A 5 -24.30 -8.68 -12.74
N ASN A 6 -24.54 -9.90 -12.26
CA ASN A 6 -25.80 -10.25 -11.62
C ASN A 6 -25.71 -9.97 -10.12
N LEU A 7 -26.64 -9.20 -9.59
CA LEU A 7 -26.70 -8.85 -8.17
C LEU A 7 -27.37 -9.98 -7.39
N LYS A 8 -26.96 -10.09 -6.12
CA LYS A 8 -27.63 -10.99 -5.18
C LYS A 8 -28.99 -10.43 -4.79
N ASP A 9 -30.02 -11.26 -4.83
CA ASP A 9 -31.38 -10.85 -4.46
C ASP A 9 -31.58 -10.70 -2.95
N GLY A 10 -32.60 -9.95 -2.55
CA GLY A 10 -33.01 -9.78 -1.15
C GLY A 10 -32.16 -8.83 -0.32
N ILE A 11 -31.24 -8.07 -0.92
CA ILE A 11 -30.42 -7.07 -0.22
C ILE A 11 -31.14 -5.72 -0.21
N THR A 12 -31.13 -5.06 0.95
CA THR A 12 -31.61 -3.69 1.12
C THR A 12 -30.55 -2.80 1.72
N PHE A 13 -30.56 -1.54 1.33
CA PHE A 13 -29.80 -0.50 2.01
C PHE A 13 -30.39 -0.21 3.41
N THR A 14 -29.62 0.43 4.25
CA THR A 14 -30.08 0.88 5.58
C THR A 14 -31.20 1.91 5.51
N SER A 15 -31.40 2.57 4.37
CA SER A 15 -32.57 3.42 4.07
C SER A 15 -33.88 2.63 3.87
N GLY A 16 -33.77 1.31 3.66
CA GLY A 16 -34.89 0.44 3.31
C GLY A 16 -35.10 0.28 1.79
N ARG A 17 -34.38 1.02 0.94
CA ARG A 17 -34.42 0.84 -0.53
C ARG A 17 -33.81 -0.51 -0.91
N LYS A 18 -34.42 -1.21 -1.89
CA LYS A 18 -33.82 -2.44 -2.45
C LYS A 18 -32.48 -2.11 -3.16
N LEU A 19 -31.49 -2.98 -3.01
CA LEU A 19 -30.32 -2.99 -3.86
C LEU A 19 -30.69 -3.69 -5.18
N ASP A 20 -30.87 -2.94 -6.24
CA ASP A 20 -31.15 -3.42 -7.59
C ASP A 20 -30.18 -2.81 -8.61
N GLY A 21 -30.32 -3.19 -9.88
CA GLY A 21 -29.42 -2.70 -10.93
C GLY A 21 -29.42 -1.19 -11.08
N GLU A 22 -30.56 -0.53 -10.90
CA GLU A 22 -30.64 0.93 -11.02
C GLU A 22 -29.92 1.64 -9.86
N ALA A 23 -30.04 1.12 -8.62
CA ALA A 23 -29.33 1.67 -7.47
C ALA A 23 -27.80 1.55 -7.64
N VAL A 24 -27.32 0.42 -8.15
CA VAL A 24 -25.88 0.22 -8.44
C VAL A 24 -25.43 1.13 -9.57
N LYS A 25 -26.21 1.26 -10.64
CA LYS A 25 -25.92 2.16 -11.75
C LYS A 25 -25.77 3.61 -11.27
N GLU A 26 -26.77 4.14 -10.53
CA GLU A 26 -26.71 5.50 -9.97
C GLU A 26 -25.42 5.73 -9.16
N CYS A 27 -25.05 4.75 -8.33
CA CYS A 27 -23.83 4.83 -7.51
C CYS A 27 -22.56 4.82 -8.35
N ILE A 28 -22.43 3.95 -9.34
CA ILE A 28 -21.25 3.87 -10.21
C ILE A 28 -21.13 5.12 -11.09
N GLU A 29 -22.23 5.63 -11.65
CA GLU A 29 -22.22 6.86 -12.44
C GLU A 29 -21.78 8.06 -11.59
N HIS A 30 -22.23 8.16 -10.34
CA HIS A 30 -21.77 9.16 -9.42
C HIS A 30 -20.27 9.00 -9.11
N LEU A 31 -19.83 7.77 -8.80
CA LEU A 31 -18.42 7.47 -8.49
C LEU A 31 -17.49 7.99 -9.59
N VAL A 32 -17.75 7.64 -10.85
CA VAL A 32 -16.87 8.05 -11.97
C VAL A 32 -16.94 9.55 -12.25
N ALA A 33 -18.04 10.22 -11.91
CA ALA A 33 -18.18 11.65 -12.06
C ALA A 33 -17.35 12.45 -11.05
N VAL A 34 -17.20 11.95 -9.80
CA VAL A 34 -16.58 12.70 -8.71
C VAL A 34 -15.19 12.21 -8.33
N HIS A 35 -14.87 10.93 -8.55
CA HIS A 35 -13.64 10.30 -8.09
C HIS A 35 -12.66 10.04 -9.24
N LYS A 36 -11.66 10.93 -9.40
CA LYS A 36 -10.70 10.90 -10.53
C LYS A 36 -9.96 9.57 -10.70
N ARG A 37 -9.55 8.92 -9.59
CA ARG A 37 -8.86 7.63 -9.66
C ARG A 37 -9.80 6.55 -10.17
N ALA A 38 -11.01 6.44 -9.61
CA ALA A 38 -12.01 5.47 -10.06
C ALA A 38 -12.36 5.66 -11.54
N ALA A 39 -12.54 6.90 -12.00
CA ALA A 39 -12.79 7.20 -13.41
C ALA A 39 -11.65 6.70 -14.32
N GLY A 40 -10.39 6.89 -13.88
CA GLY A 40 -9.20 6.42 -14.60
C GLY A 40 -9.03 4.89 -14.60
N ASP A 41 -9.24 4.25 -13.44
CA ASP A 41 -9.09 2.80 -13.29
C ASP A 41 -10.20 2.04 -14.04
N LEU A 42 -11.46 2.46 -13.88
CA LEU A 42 -12.63 1.76 -14.41
C LEU A 42 -12.87 2.03 -15.91
N ASN A 43 -12.46 3.17 -16.44
CA ASN A 43 -12.66 3.59 -17.83
C ASN A 43 -14.07 3.33 -18.36
N ILE A 44 -15.09 3.58 -17.54
CA ILE A 44 -16.48 3.32 -17.87
C ILE A 44 -16.97 4.33 -18.91
N GLU A 45 -17.53 3.82 -20.00
CA GLU A 45 -18.22 4.59 -21.03
C GLU A 45 -19.72 4.68 -20.71
N ARG A 46 -20.32 3.56 -20.26
CA ARG A 46 -21.75 3.46 -20.01
C ARG A 46 -22.06 2.41 -18.97
N VAL A 47 -23.10 2.70 -18.16
CA VAL A 47 -23.71 1.74 -17.22
C VAL A 47 -25.18 1.61 -17.56
N GLU A 48 -25.68 0.39 -17.68
CA GLU A 48 -27.08 0.08 -17.91
C GLU A 48 -27.57 -0.89 -16.83
N ALA A 49 -28.85 -0.83 -16.51
CA ALA A 49 -29.48 -1.70 -15.53
C ALA A 49 -30.65 -2.47 -16.17
N GLU A 50 -30.72 -3.77 -15.89
CA GLU A 50 -31.82 -4.66 -16.26
C GLU A 50 -32.27 -5.44 -15.03
N ALA A 51 -33.28 -4.94 -14.30
CA ALA A 51 -33.72 -5.50 -13.02
C ALA A 51 -32.55 -5.64 -12.02
N ASP A 52 -32.13 -6.87 -11.70
CA ASP A 52 -31.02 -7.17 -10.76
C ASP A 52 -29.72 -7.44 -11.50
N THR A 53 -29.56 -6.92 -12.72
CA THR A 53 -28.34 -7.04 -13.51
C THR A 53 -27.80 -5.66 -13.87
N VAL A 54 -26.49 -5.47 -13.71
CA VAL A 54 -25.76 -4.27 -14.13
C VAL A 54 -24.89 -4.62 -15.34
N ILE A 55 -24.97 -3.79 -16.37
CA ILE A 55 -24.17 -3.95 -17.59
C ILE A 55 -23.23 -2.75 -17.67
N ILE A 56 -21.94 -3.01 -17.57
CA ILE A 56 -20.90 -1.98 -17.63
C ILE A 56 -20.17 -2.12 -18.97
N THR A 57 -20.15 -1.05 -19.76
CA THR A 57 -19.35 -0.94 -20.98
C THR A 57 -18.18 -0.01 -20.72
N THR A 58 -16.95 -0.46 -21.03
CA THR A 58 -15.73 0.31 -20.86
C THR A 58 -15.23 0.84 -22.19
N ALA A 59 -14.62 2.03 -22.19
CA ALA A 59 -14.08 2.68 -23.38
C ALA A 59 -12.86 1.95 -23.98
N LYS A 60 -12.14 1.20 -23.13
CA LYS A 60 -11.01 0.33 -23.51
C LYS A 60 -11.11 -0.97 -22.70
N PRO A 61 -10.34 -2.03 -23.04
CA PRO A 61 -10.25 -3.21 -22.18
C PRO A 61 -9.84 -2.85 -20.75
N VAL A 62 -10.54 -3.39 -19.76
CA VAL A 62 -10.22 -3.27 -18.33
C VAL A 62 -10.33 -4.66 -17.72
N PRO A 63 -9.32 -5.53 -17.89
CA PRO A 63 -9.36 -6.91 -17.39
C PRO A 63 -9.57 -6.98 -15.87
N ALA A 64 -9.02 -6.04 -15.12
CA ALA A 64 -9.11 -5.95 -13.67
C ALA A 64 -10.36 -5.20 -13.16
N LEU A 65 -11.41 -4.99 -13.96
CA LEU A 65 -12.60 -4.21 -13.57
C LEU A 65 -13.20 -4.67 -12.24
N ILE A 66 -13.38 -5.98 -12.07
CA ILE A 66 -13.96 -6.54 -10.84
C ILE A 66 -13.05 -6.33 -9.64
N ASN A 67 -11.74 -6.44 -9.83
CA ASN A 67 -10.75 -6.13 -8.81
C ASN A 67 -10.85 -4.65 -8.42
N TYR A 68 -10.88 -3.74 -9.38
CA TYR A 68 -11.02 -2.30 -9.11
C TYR A 68 -12.31 -1.95 -8.38
N LEU A 69 -13.43 -2.61 -8.71
CA LEU A 69 -14.70 -2.43 -7.99
C LEU A 69 -14.67 -2.96 -6.55
N SER A 70 -13.70 -3.79 -6.17
CA SER A 70 -13.47 -4.23 -4.79
C SER A 70 -12.63 -3.25 -3.95
N ASP A 71 -12.04 -2.21 -4.56
CA ASP A 71 -11.39 -1.12 -3.82
C ASP A 71 -12.42 -0.37 -2.98
N PRO A 72 -12.07 0.21 -1.81
CA PRO A 72 -13.00 0.98 -0.98
C PRO A 72 -13.82 2.04 -1.71
N TYR A 73 -13.31 2.64 -2.78
CA TYR A 73 -14.12 3.57 -3.59
C TYR A 73 -15.29 2.88 -4.29
N GLY A 74 -15.21 1.58 -4.52
CA GLY A 74 -16.27 0.78 -5.16
C GLY A 74 -17.44 0.43 -4.25
N CYS A 75 -17.47 0.91 -3.01
CA CYS A 75 -18.59 0.72 -2.10
C CYS A 75 -19.89 1.24 -2.71
N ILE A 76 -20.94 0.40 -2.72
CA ILE A 76 -22.24 0.76 -3.24
C ILE A 76 -23.08 1.40 -2.13
N ILE A 77 -23.53 2.63 -2.37
CA ILE A 77 -24.37 3.42 -1.47
C ILE A 77 -25.68 3.81 -2.14
N ASP A 78 -26.71 4.08 -1.35
CA ASP A 78 -27.98 4.57 -1.85
C ASP A 78 -27.89 6.06 -2.18
N MET A 79 -27.78 6.37 -3.46
CA MET A 79 -27.67 7.75 -3.95
C MET A 79 -28.95 8.56 -3.72
N GLN A 80 -30.12 7.92 -3.58
CA GLN A 80 -31.37 8.62 -3.30
C GLN A 80 -31.48 9.04 -1.82
N ALA A 81 -30.85 8.29 -0.90
CA ALA A 81 -30.72 8.71 0.49
C ALA A 81 -29.71 9.86 0.66
N GLY A 82 -28.78 9.98 -0.30
CA GLY A 82 -27.76 11.01 -0.30
C GLY A 82 -26.58 10.72 0.64
N ILE A 83 -25.66 11.70 0.70
CA ILE A 83 -24.51 11.72 1.60
C ILE A 83 -24.71 12.93 2.51
N THR A 84 -24.66 12.73 3.84
CA THR A 84 -24.80 13.86 4.79
C THR A 84 -23.54 14.74 4.77
N ASP A 85 -23.64 15.94 5.36
CA ASP A 85 -22.49 16.86 5.47
C ASP A 85 -21.33 16.26 6.29
N GLU A 86 -21.66 15.36 7.24
CA GLU A 86 -20.67 14.62 8.04
C GLU A 86 -20.08 13.40 7.29
N GLY A 87 -20.59 13.07 6.10
CA GLY A 87 -20.15 11.94 5.29
C GLY A 87 -20.87 10.61 5.58
N ASN A 88 -21.98 10.60 6.34
CA ASN A 88 -22.78 9.42 6.56
C ASN A 88 -23.51 9.01 5.26
N VAL A 89 -23.60 7.70 5.06
CA VAL A 89 -24.24 7.11 3.86
C VAL A 89 -25.17 5.97 4.26
N SER A 90 -26.15 5.71 3.41
CA SER A 90 -26.94 4.49 3.48
C SER A 90 -26.30 3.42 2.60
N ALA A 91 -25.90 2.31 3.20
CA ALA A 91 -25.18 1.22 2.54
C ALA A 91 -25.73 -0.15 2.98
N THR A 92 -25.07 -1.24 2.60
CA THR A 92 -25.52 -2.62 2.85
C THR A 92 -24.62 -3.38 3.85
N GLY A 93 -23.71 -2.67 4.53
CA GLY A 93 -22.76 -3.26 5.48
C GLY A 93 -23.38 -3.71 6.82
N PRO A 94 -22.59 -4.40 7.65
CA PRO A 94 -23.06 -4.93 8.94
C PRO A 94 -23.31 -3.86 10.00
N TYR A 95 -22.70 -2.69 9.85
CA TYR A 95 -22.83 -1.56 10.77
C TYR A 95 -23.16 -0.28 10.03
N ILE A 96 -23.80 0.63 10.74
CA ILE A 96 -24.21 1.96 10.28
C ILE A 96 -23.38 2.99 11.04
N ALA A 97 -22.78 3.97 10.36
CA ALA A 97 -22.16 5.10 11.02
C ALA A 97 -23.24 6.02 11.60
N GLU A 98 -23.32 6.07 12.93
CA GLU A 98 -24.25 6.94 13.67
C GLU A 98 -23.67 8.33 13.86
N GLU A 99 -22.36 8.43 14.13
CA GLU A 99 -21.65 9.67 14.35
C GLU A 99 -20.26 9.57 13.75
N ILE A 100 -19.85 10.59 13.01
CA ILE A 100 -18.49 10.75 12.48
C ILE A 100 -17.94 12.06 13.02
N VAL A 101 -16.82 12.00 13.76
CA VAL A 101 -16.10 13.18 14.26
C VAL A 101 -14.73 13.20 13.59
N THR A 102 -14.54 14.13 12.67
CA THR A 102 -13.30 14.26 11.89
C THR A 102 -12.09 14.30 12.83
N ASP A 103 -11.05 13.53 12.49
CA ASP A 103 -9.79 13.38 13.25
C ASP A 103 -9.93 12.78 14.67
N SER A 104 -11.13 12.47 15.13
CA SER A 104 -11.37 11.90 16.47
C SER A 104 -11.85 10.45 16.43
N GLY A 105 -12.69 10.11 15.48
CA GLY A 105 -13.20 8.76 15.32
C GLY A 105 -14.65 8.70 14.86
N LEU A 106 -15.26 7.53 15.02
CA LEU A 106 -16.65 7.31 14.62
C LEU A 106 -17.34 6.31 15.53
N THR A 107 -18.66 6.42 15.57
CA THR A 107 -19.53 5.46 16.24
C THR A 107 -20.30 4.67 15.22
N LEU A 108 -20.23 3.34 15.31
CA LEU A 108 -20.95 2.39 14.48
C LEU A 108 -22.02 1.70 15.31
N VAL A 109 -23.24 1.54 14.76
CA VAL A 109 -24.33 0.77 15.37
C VAL A 109 -24.74 -0.37 14.45
N LYS A 110 -25.26 -1.43 15.04
CA LYS A 110 -25.69 -2.65 14.33
C LYS A 110 -26.70 -2.33 13.22
N ASN A 111 -26.47 -2.86 12.02
CA ASN A 111 -27.48 -2.95 10.97
C ASN A 111 -28.33 -4.21 11.21
N GLN A 112 -29.53 -4.04 11.75
CA GLN A 112 -30.43 -5.16 12.06
C GLN A 112 -30.95 -5.88 10.81
N ASN A 113 -30.86 -5.25 9.64
CA ASN A 113 -31.27 -5.80 8.35
C ASN A 113 -30.10 -6.27 7.50
N TYR A 114 -28.94 -6.55 8.14
CA TYR A 114 -27.77 -7.00 7.40
C TYR A 114 -28.04 -8.33 6.71
N TRP A 115 -27.78 -8.39 5.43
CA TRP A 115 -28.16 -9.51 4.54
C TRP A 115 -27.33 -10.79 4.76
N ASN A 116 -26.16 -10.69 5.41
CA ASN A 116 -25.22 -11.81 5.57
C ASN A 116 -25.03 -12.21 7.03
N GLY A 117 -26.14 -12.41 7.73
CA GLY A 117 -26.15 -12.80 9.13
C GLY A 117 -26.29 -11.61 10.09
N GLU A 118 -26.64 -11.88 11.34
CA GLU A 118 -26.80 -10.84 12.36
C GLU A 118 -25.43 -10.43 12.94
N PRO A 119 -25.04 -9.12 12.87
CA PRO A 119 -23.85 -8.65 13.56
C PRO A 119 -23.98 -8.86 15.08
N ARG A 120 -22.89 -9.30 15.73
CA ARG A 120 -22.93 -9.70 17.15
C ARG A 120 -22.91 -8.51 18.10
N LEU A 121 -22.14 -7.47 17.78
CA LEU A 121 -22.07 -6.26 18.59
C LEU A 121 -23.19 -5.27 18.25
N ASP A 122 -23.76 -4.66 19.28
CA ASP A 122 -24.76 -3.60 19.07
C ASP A 122 -24.11 -2.28 18.69
N LYS A 123 -22.90 -2.01 19.20
CA LYS A 123 -22.18 -0.76 18.99
C LYS A 123 -20.67 -0.94 18.98
N ILE A 124 -19.97 -0.21 18.10
CA ILE A 124 -18.52 -0.13 18.03
C ILE A 124 -18.12 1.33 18.04
N ILE A 125 -17.18 1.70 18.93
CA ILE A 125 -16.61 3.05 18.97
C ILE A 125 -15.18 2.96 18.46
N VAL A 126 -14.87 3.63 17.35
CA VAL A 126 -13.53 3.76 16.80
C VAL A 126 -12.95 5.10 17.23
N LYS A 127 -11.79 5.08 17.88
CA LYS A 127 -11.07 6.30 18.31
C LYS A 127 -9.79 6.45 17.52
N THR A 128 -9.48 7.65 17.07
CA THR A 128 -8.21 7.99 16.45
C THR A 128 -7.25 8.50 17.51
N ILE A 129 -6.17 7.75 17.79
CA ILE A 129 -5.12 8.11 18.72
C ILE A 129 -3.79 8.05 17.96
N SER A 130 -3.23 9.22 17.66
CA SER A 130 -2.01 9.33 16.82
C SER A 130 -0.71 9.14 17.62
N ASP A 131 -0.74 9.37 18.94
CA ASP A 131 0.42 9.15 19.81
C ASP A 131 0.49 7.69 20.25
N GLY A 132 1.61 7.01 19.92
CA GLY A 132 1.78 5.59 20.15
C GLY A 132 1.87 5.19 21.63
N ASP A 133 2.41 6.04 22.48
CA ASP A 133 2.50 5.78 23.91
C ASP A 133 1.12 5.93 24.56
N THR A 134 0.36 6.96 24.19
CA THR A 134 -1.03 7.14 24.60
C THR A 134 -1.90 5.95 24.15
N LEU A 135 -1.75 5.49 22.91
CA LEU A 135 -2.46 4.31 22.40
C LEU A 135 -2.11 3.05 23.20
N THR A 136 -0.83 2.87 23.52
CA THR A 136 -0.34 1.74 24.35
C THR A 136 -0.96 1.78 25.75
N MET A 137 -0.96 2.94 26.40
CA MET A 137 -1.54 3.11 27.75
C MET A 137 -3.06 2.89 27.76
N ALA A 138 -3.78 3.39 26.74
CA ALA A 138 -5.23 3.24 26.64
C ALA A 138 -5.63 1.76 26.47
N LEU A 139 -4.86 0.98 25.73
CA LEU A 139 -5.10 -0.47 25.63
C LEU A 139 -4.75 -1.20 26.96
N GLN A 140 -3.64 -0.84 27.61
CA GLN A 140 -3.24 -1.45 28.90
C GLN A 140 -4.21 -1.14 30.03
N SER A 141 -4.79 0.05 30.06
CA SER A 141 -5.77 0.44 31.08
C SER A 141 -7.15 -0.15 30.86
N GLY A 142 -7.41 -0.75 29.71
CA GLY A 142 -8.73 -1.26 29.31
C GLY A 142 -9.70 -0.16 28.84
N GLU A 143 -9.22 1.05 28.57
CA GLU A 143 -10.01 2.09 27.91
C GLU A 143 -10.35 1.68 26.46
N LEU A 144 -9.44 0.94 25.81
CA LEU A 144 -9.63 0.33 24.51
C LEU A 144 -9.71 -1.20 24.67
N ASN A 145 -10.61 -1.82 23.91
CA ASN A 145 -10.71 -3.27 23.83
C ASN A 145 -9.74 -3.85 22.80
N ALA A 146 -9.36 -3.08 21.79
CA ALA A 146 -8.37 -3.46 20.78
C ALA A 146 -7.65 -2.23 20.24
N ALA A 147 -6.47 -2.42 19.69
CA ALA A 147 -5.67 -1.37 19.07
C ALA A 147 -4.98 -1.86 17.80
N TYR A 148 -4.94 -1.00 16.79
CA TYR A 148 -4.14 -1.12 15.58
C TYR A 148 -3.06 -0.04 15.58
N GLY A 149 -1.88 -0.35 15.03
CA GLY A 149 -0.82 0.63 14.85
C GLY A 149 0.00 0.94 16.11
N LEU A 150 0.02 0.02 17.10
CA LEU A 150 0.91 0.12 18.25
C LEU A 150 2.38 0.22 17.81
N PRO A 151 3.21 1.00 18.54
CA PRO A 151 4.64 1.00 18.31
C PRO A 151 5.24 -0.41 18.43
N TYR A 152 6.17 -0.77 17.57
CA TYR A 152 6.80 -2.10 17.62
C TYR A 152 7.54 -2.35 18.93
N SER A 153 8.05 -1.29 19.57
CA SER A 153 8.63 -1.37 20.91
C SER A 153 7.65 -1.79 21.99
N SER A 154 6.38 -1.49 21.81
CA SER A 154 5.31 -1.75 22.79
C SER A 154 4.66 -3.12 22.64
N LEU A 155 4.78 -3.78 21.48
CA LEU A 155 4.10 -5.05 21.20
C LEU A 155 4.46 -6.15 22.21
N SER A 156 5.69 -6.17 22.72
CA SER A 156 6.12 -7.15 23.73
C SER A 156 5.35 -7.04 25.05
N LEU A 157 4.77 -5.89 25.39
CA LEU A 157 3.95 -5.68 26.58
C LEU A 157 2.65 -6.48 26.56
N PHE A 158 2.19 -6.84 25.36
CA PHE A 158 0.93 -7.55 25.12
C PHE A 158 1.12 -9.05 24.85
N ASN A 159 2.35 -9.55 24.97
CA ASN A 159 2.64 -10.96 24.79
C ASN A 159 2.38 -11.77 26.07
N ASN A 160 1.12 -11.81 26.49
CA ASN A 160 0.65 -12.52 27.68
C ASN A 160 -0.80 -12.96 27.49
N SER A 161 -1.34 -13.74 28.46
CA SER A 161 -2.67 -14.36 28.39
C SER A 161 -3.87 -13.40 28.41
N ASN A 162 -3.64 -12.09 28.63
CA ASN A 162 -4.71 -11.09 28.65
C ASN A 162 -4.97 -10.49 27.27
N TYR A 163 -4.11 -10.76 26.29
CA TYR A 163 -4.19 -10.20 24.97
C TYR A 163 -4.00 -11.27 23.89
N THR A 164 -4.54 -10.98 22.72
CA THR A 164 -4.32 -11.71 21.48
C THR A 164 -3.71 -10.77 20.46
N ILE A 165 -2.62 -11.19 19.80
CA ILE A 165 -2.01 -10.47 18.71
C ILE A 165 -2.34 -11.19 17.40
N SER A 166 -3.15 -10.58 16.56
CA SER A 166 -3.40 -11.04 15.19
C SER A 166 -2.49 -10.28 14.24
N SER A 167 -1.72 -11.00 13.42
CA SER A 167 -0.80 -10.39 12.48
C SER A 167 -0.98 -10.97 11.09
N SER A 168 -0.91 -10.11 10.07
CA SER A 168 -0.95 -10.50 8.67
C SER A 168 0.08 -9.70 7.86
N GLU A 169 0.76 -10.36 6.94
CA GLU A 169 1.54 -9.69 5.90
C GLU A 169 0.57 -9.01 4.93
N THR A 170 0.84 -7.76 4.56
CA THR A 170 -0.04 -6.97 3.70
C THR A 170 0.66 -6.58 2.41
N SER A 171 -0.09 -6.16 1.40
CA SER A 171 0.48 -5.61 0.17
C SER A 171 1.02 -4.17 0.32
N ARG A 172 1.11 -3.64 1.54
CA ARG A 172 1.80 -2.37 1.80
C ARG A 172 3.29 -2.59 1.84
N SER A 173 3.99 -2.02 0.88
CA SER A 173 5.45 -2.10 0.77
C SER A 173 6.10 -0.77 1.14
N PHE A 174 7.25 -0.86 1.81
CA PHE A 174 8.16 0.25 2.06
C PHE A 174 9.25 0.17 1.02
N PHE A 175 9.29 1.14 0.14
CA PHE A 175 10.22 1.16 -0.99
C PHE A 175 10.71 2.57 -1.30
N ALA A 176 11.80 2.65 -2.03
CA ALA A 176 12.36 3.91 -2.49
C ALA A 176 12.50 3.94 -4.02
N GLN A 177 12.23 5.11 -4.58
CA GLN A 177 12.42 5.44 -6.00
C GLN A 177 13.70 6.25 -6.16
N MET A 178 14.46 5.96 -7.21
CA MET A 178 15.62 6.73 -7.59
C MET A 178 15.24 7.87 -8.55
N ASN A 179 15.85 9.04 -8.38
CA ASN A 179 15.62 10.20 -9.25
C ASN A 179 16.60 10.17 -10.41
N TYR A 180 16.13 9.87 -11.60
CA TYR A 180 16.93 9.81 -12.83
C TYR A 180 17.36 11.19 -13.35
N ALA A 181 16.88 12.28 -12.75
CA ALA A 181 17.45 13.61 -13.01
C ALA A 181 18.85 13.76 -12.39
N ASN A 182 19.20 12.96 -11.37
CA ASN A 182 20.58 12.86 -10.88
C ASN A 182 21.40 11.98 -11.82
N VAL A 183 22.41 12.60 -12.46
CA VAL A 183 23.29 11.91 -13.44
C VAL A 183 24.00 10.68 -12.87
N ASN A 184 24.32 10.69 -11.59
CA ASN A 184 24.99 9.56 -10.94
C ASN A 184 24.05 8.34 -10.81
N LEU A 185 22.74 8.58 -10.68
CA LEU A 185 21.72 7.54 -10.63
C LEU A 185 21.27 7.03 -12.03
N GLN A 186 21.74 7.65 -13.11
CA GLN A 186 21.60 7.10 -14.47
C GLN A 186 22.57 5.95 -14.72
N ASP A 187 23.68 5.88 -13.98
CA ASP A 187 24.65 4.79 -14.04
C ASP A 187 24.08 3.53 -13.37
N SER A 188 23.90 2.45 -14.13
CA SER A 188 23.36 1.18 -13.64
C SER A 188 24.21 0.52 -12.57
N ASN A 189 25.54 0.68 -12.63
CA ASN A 189 26.46 0.15 -11.60
C ASN A 189 26.26 0.88 -10.27
N VAL A 190 26.03 2.20 -10.30
CA VAL A 190 25.74 2.98 -9.09
C VAL A 190 24.42 2.53 -8.45
N ARG A 191 23.36 2.35 -9.26
CA ARG A 191 22.07 1.85 -8.75
C ARG A 191 22.21 0.43 -8.18
N ALA A 192 22.89 -0.46 -8.88
CA ALA A 192 23.14 -1.83 -8.42
C ALA A 192 23.98 -1.85 -7.11
N ALA A 193 25.01 -1.01 -7.03
CA ALA A 193 25.81 -0.89 -5.81
C ALA A 193 24.99 -0.42 -4.60
N ILE A 194 24.11 0.57 -4.80
CA ILE A 194 23.17 1.04 -3.76
C ILE A 194 22.26 -0.11 -3.32
N ALA A 195 21.63 -0.82 -4.27
CA ALA A 195 20.70 -1.93 -3.97
C ALA A 195 21.42 -3.07 -3.21
N MET A 196 22.64 -3.43 -3.62
CA MET A 196 23.44 -4.48 -2.98
C MET A 196 23.99 -4.11 -1.62
N ALA A 197 24.14 -2.83 -1.31
CA ALA A 197 24.72 -2.39 -0.04
C ALA A 197 23.68 -2.28 1.10
N ILE A 198 22.41 -2.21 0.80
CA ILE A 198 21.36 -2.05 1.82
C ILE A 198 21.06 -3.38 2.50
N ASN A 199 21.34 -3.45 3.81
CA ASN A 199 21.04 -4.63 4.62
C ASN A 199 19.55 -4.68 5.02
N LYS A 200 18.72 -5.18 4.12
CA LYS A 200 17.28 -5.32 4.32
C LYS A 200 16.92 -6.31 5.44
N LYS A 201 17.79 -7.31 5.70
CA LYS A 201 17.57 -8.30 6.78
C LYS A 201 17.73 -7.65 8.16
N ASP A 202 18.74 -6.80 8.35
CA ASP A 202 18.90 -6.07 9.60
C ASP A 202 17.77 -5.07 9.78
N PHE A 203 17.33 -4.41 8.72
CA PHE A 203 16.16 -3.54 8.77
C PHE A 203 14.92 -4.29 9.30
N THR A 204 14.56 -5.42 8.72
CA THR A 204 13.36 -6.16 9.11
C THR A 204 13.47 -6.86 10.46
N ASN A 205 14.61 -7.51 10.73
CA ASN A 205 14.74 -8.36 11.92
C ASN A 205 15.15 -7.57 13.17
N VAL A 206 16.01 -6.55 13.00
CA VAL A 206 16.56 -5.78 14.12
C VAL A 206 15.77 -4.51 14.36
N LEU A 207 15.65 -3.65 13.35
CA LEU A 207 14.99 -2.35 13.52
C LEU A 207 13.48 -2.47 13.62
N LEU A 208 12.85 -3.27 12.76
CA LEU A 208 11.42 -3.56 12.83
C LEU A 208 11.07 -4.67 13.83
N LYS A 209 12.05 -5.27 14.50
CA LYS A 209 11.85 -6.36 15.48
C LYS A 209 10.99 -7.51 14.94
N GLY A 210 11.10 -7.82 13.64
CA GLY A 210 10.30 -8.85 12.97
C GLY A 210 8.86 -8.45 12.66
N ASN A 211 8.51 -7.16 12.79
CA ASN A 211 7.19 -6.64 12.43
C ASN A 211 7.11 -6.13 10.97
N GLY A 212 8.00 -6.59 10.13
CA GLY A 212 8.00 -6.45 8.69
C GLY A 212 8.59 -7.69 8.07
N THR A 213 8.18 -8.03 6.86
CA THR A 213 8.77 -9.11 6.07
C THR A 213 9.71 -8.53 5.03
N LEU A 214 10.82 -9.20 4.78
CA LEU A 214 11.80 -8.78 3.78
C LEU A 214 11.13 -8.76 2.41
N ALA A 215 11.27 -7.65 1.67
CA ALA A 215 10.76 -7.51 0.33
C ALA A 215 11.84 -7.71 -0.73
N GLU A 216 11.55 -8.52 -1.74
CA GLU A 216 12.32 -8.58 -2.98
C GLU A 216 11.75 -7.58 -3.99
N GLY A 217 10.43 -7.56 -4.18
CA GLY A 217 9.68 -6.70 -5.07
C GLY A 217 8.51 -6.00 -4.40
N PRO A 218 7.52 -5.50 -5.18
CA PRO A 218 6.38 -4.77 -4.64
C PRO A 218 5.33 -5.66 -3.97
N PHE A 219 5.31 -6.97 -4.21
CA PHE A 219 4.24 -7.86 -3.80
C PHE A 219 4.70 -8.93 -2.81
N PRO A 220 3.96 -9.16 -1.71
CA PRO A 220 4.30 -10.19 -0.72
C PRO A 220 4.47 -11.58 -1.35
N LYS A 221 5.30 -12.40 -0.71
CA LYS A 221 5.68 -13.74 -1.20
C LYS A 221 4.50 -14.71 -1.42
N ASP A 222 3.40 -14.51 -0.67
CA ASP A 222 2.23 -15.39 -0.73
C ASP A 222 1.26 -15.02 -1.87
N TYR A 223 1.54 -13.94 -2.62
CA TYR A 223 0.84 -13.66 -3.88
C TYR A 223 1.37 -14.58 -4.99
N THR A 224 0.50 -15.01 -5.89
CA THR A 224 0.85 -15.85 -7.05
C THR A 224 1.78 -15.16 -8.05
N PHE A 225 1.94 -13.84 -7.91
CA PHE A 225 2.88 -12.99 -8.67
C PHE A 225 3.87 -12.25 -7.75
N GLY A 226 4.04 -12.72 -6.52
CA GLY A 226 4.83 -12.06 -5.48
C GLY A 226 6.30 -12.41 -5.46
N ASP A 227 6.95 -12.07 -4.36
CA ASP A 227 8.40 -12.15 -4.14
C ASP A 227 8.99 -13.56 -4.31
N SER A 228 8.16 -14.62 -4.16
CA SER A 228 8.60 -16.00 -4.39
C SER A 228 9.02 -16.30 -5.83
N TYR A 229 8.63 -15.45 -6.78
CA TYR A 229 8.84 -15.66 -8.21
C TYR A 229 9.85 -14.70 -8.85
N VAL A 230 10.42 -13.78 -8.06
CA VAL A 230 11.35 -12.76 -8.53
C VAL A 230 12.62 -12.74 -7.70
N LYS A 231 13.64 -12.07 -8.20
CA LYS A 231 14.93 -11.97 -7.53
C LYS A 231 15.49 -10.56 -7.63
N ALA A 232 15.65 -9.89 -6.49
CA ALA A 232 16.35 -8.62 -6.39
C ALA A 232 17.87 -8.82 -6.23
N ALA A 233 18.61 -7.71 -6.31
CA ALA A 233 20.04 -7.71 -6.04
C ALA A 233 20.33 -8.19 -4.61
N GLU A 234 21.21 -9.21 -4.49
CA GLU A 234 21.61 -9.78 -3.20
C GLU A 234 22.53 -8.80 -2.44
N TYR A 235 22.39 -8.77 -1.10
CA TYR A 235 23.28 -8.00 -0.24
C TYR A 235 24.73 -8.46 -0.38
N ASN A 236 25.59 -7.58 -0.88
CA ASN A 236 27.01 -7.88 -1.11
C ASN A 236 27.83 -6.58 -1.16
N ILE A 237 28.43 -6.24 -0.03
CA ILE A 237 29.22 -5.00 0.14
C ILE A 237 30.44 -4.97 -0.78
N ASP A 238 31.13 -6.09 -0.94
CA ASP A 238 32.37 -6.13 -1.75
C ASP A 238 32.05 -5.95 -3.24
N ASN A 239 30.98 -6.59 -3.71
CA ASN A 239 30.53 -6.38 -5.08
C ASN A 239 30.01 -4.95 -5.31
N ALA A 240 29.30 -4.38 -4.35
CA ALA A 240 28.86 -2.99 -4.40
C ALA A 240 30.05 -2.02 -4.56
N ARG A 241 31.12 -2.19 -3.77
CA ARG A 241 32.37 -1.41 -3.92
C ARG A 241 33.01 -1.58 -5.28
N ASN A 242 33.04 -2.81 -5.80
CA ASN A 242 33.60 -3.10 -7.11
C ASN A 242 32.83 -2.38 -8.23
N LEU A 243 31.51 -2.37 -8.17
CA LEU A 243 30.66 -1.67 -9.14
C LEU A 243 30.89 -0.15 -9.10
N LEU A 244 31.00 0.45 -7.91
CA LEU A 244 31.35 1.87 -7.78
C LEU A 244 32.72 2.16 -8.39
N ALA A 245 33.73 1.31 -8.12
CA ALA A 245 35.06 1.47 -8.68
C ALA A 245 35.08 1.36 -10.21
N GLN A 246 34.28 0.46 -10.81
CA GLN A 246 34.09 0.33 -12.25
C GLN A 246 33.52 1.61 -12.88
N SER A 247 32.64 2.29 -12.15
CA SER A 247 32.06 3.58 -12.55
C SER A 247 32.96 4.79 -12.23
N GLY A 248 34.19 4.53 -11.73
CA GLY A 248 35.18 5.55 -11.45
C GLY A 248 35.08 6.23 -10.08
N TRP A 249 34.23 5.71 -9.20
CA TRP A 249 34.09 6.19 -7.83
C TRP A 249 35.11 5.51 -6.92
N LYS A 250 35.98 6.29 -6.28
CA LYS A 250 37.04 5.80 -5.36
C LYS A 250 37.26 6.83 -4.27
N ASP A 251 37.61 6.39 -3.07
CA ASP A 251 38.07 7.28 -2.00
C ASP A 251 39.53 7.68 -2.33
N THR A 252 39.73 8.90 -2.83
CA THR A 252 41.03 9.38 -3.29
C THR A 252 41.74 10.28 -2.28
N ASP A 253 40.99 10.82 -1.29
CA ASP A 253 41.57 11.69 -0.24
C ASP A 253 41.65 11.01 1.14
N GLY A 254 41.07 9.81 1.28
CA GLY A 254 41.14 8.98 2.48
C GLY A 254 40.16 9.38 3.57
N ASP A 255 39.10 10.12 3.24
CA ASP A 255 38.09 10.56 4.19
C ASP A 255 36.96 9.53 4.43
N GLY A 256 37.01 8.39 3.75
CA GLY A 256 36.07 7.27 3.88
C GLY A 256 34.85 7.38 2.95
N TYR A 257 34.81 8.37 2.09
CA TYR A 257 33.79 8.52 1.05
C TYR A 257 34.40 8.41 -0.35
N VAL A 258 33.63 7.86 -1.27
CA VAL A 258 34.07 7.78 -2.67
C VAL A 258 33.85 9.10 -3.37
N ASP A 259 34.83 9.49 -4.16
CA ASP A 259 34.78 10.68 -4.99
C ASP A 259 35.11 10.36 -6.45
N LYS A 260 34.71 11.27 -7.33
CA LYS A 260 34.99 11.23 -8.77
C LYS A 260 35.15 12.68 -9.26
N ASN A 261 36.30 12.97 -9.90
CA ASN A 261 36.64 14.31 -10.34
C ASN A 261 36.65 15.37 -9.21
N GLY A 262 36.99 14.95 -7.98
CA GLY A 262 37.03 15.82 -6.80
C GLY A 262 35.68 16.09 -6.13
N GLU A 263 34.62 15.42 -6.59
CA GLU A 263 33.28 15.53 -5.98
C GLU A 263 32.87 14.21 -5.31
N LYS A 264 32.42 14.29 -4.06
CA LYS A 264 31.92 13.14 -3.30
C LYS A 264 30.59 12.64 -3.85
N LEU A 265 30.38 11.33 -3.80
CA LEU A 265 29.07 10.76 -4.06
C LEU A 265 28.17 10.98 -2.82
N THR A 266 27.39 12.04 -2.88
CA THR A 266 26.41 12.42 -1.85
C THR A 266 25.01 12.25 -2.41
N LEU A 267 24.15 11.54 -1.65
CA LEU A 267 22.74 11.30 -2.02
C LEU A 267 21.80 11.91 -0.97
N ARG A 268 20.79 12.63 -1.45
CA ARG A 268 19.71 13.19 -0.62
C ARG A 268 18.58 12.15 -0.52
N TRP A 269 18.44 11.56 0.67
CA TRP A 269 17.35 10.66 0.99
C TRP A 269 16.17 11.42 1.55
N LEU A 270 15.03 11.39 0.86
CA LEU A 270 13.79 12.05 1.27
C LEU A 270 12.79 11.02 1.77
N THR A 271 12.14 11.30 2.90
CA THR A 271 11.04 10.49 3.42
C THR A 271 10.17 11.30 4.39
N TYR A 272 9.24 10.65 5.09
CA TYR A 272 8.31 11.31 6.01
C TYR A 272 8.08 10.47 7.29
N PRO A 273 7.68 11.12 8.43
CA PRO A 273 7.63 10.45 9.73
C PRO A 273 6.31 9.74 10.06
N SER A 274 5.25 9.91 9.25
CA SER A 274 3.91 9.38 9.57
C SER A 274 3.80 7.84 9.49
N ARG A 275 4.87 7.17 9.06
CA ARG A 275 5.06 5.71 9.12
C ARG A 275 6.36 5.44 9.85
N GLN A 276 6.29 4.73 10.99
CA GLN A 276 7.46 4.50 11.87
C GLN A 276 8.61 3.76 11.18
N GLU A 277 8.32 2.98 10.13
CA GLU A 277 9.32 2.24 9.36
C GLU A 277 10.22 3.16 8.52
N LEU A 278 9.70 4.27 8.02
CA LEU A 278 10.41 5.12 7.07
C LEU A 278 11.62 5.87 7.67
N PRO A 279 11.54 6.48 8.87
CA PRO A 279 12.73 7.00 9.54
C PRO A 279 13.76 5.93 9.83
N LEU A 280 13.33 4.74 10.30
CA LEU A 280 14.22 3.61 10.57
C LEU A 280 14.91 3.10 9.29
N LEU A 281 14.19 3.06 8.17
CA LEU A 281 14.77 2.71 6.87
C LEU A 281 15.82 3.73 6.44
N ALA A 282 15.57 5.03 6.63
CA ALA A 282 16.53 6.09 6.31
C ALA A 282 17.85 5.92 7.08
N GLU A 283 17.78 5.64 8.38
CA GLU A 283 18.95 5.38 9.23
C GLU A 283 19.69 4.11 8.80
N ASN A 284 18.96 3.02 8.51
CA ASN A 284 19.56 1.78 7.99
C ASN A 284 20.30 2.00 6.67
N VAL A 285 19.69 2.74 5.74
CA VAL A 285 20.31 3.04 4.43
C VAL A 285 21.53 3.93 4.60
N GLN A 286 21.48 4.96 5.45
CA GLN A 286 22.62 5.83 5.71
C GLN A 286 23.81 5.02 6.25
N ALA A 287 23.57 4.15 7.24
CA ALA A 287 24.60 3.28 7.80
C ALA A 287 25.12 2.25 6.78
N SER A 288 24.26 1.68 5.97
CA SER A 288 24.59 0.71 4.93
C SER A 288 25.45 1.34 3.83
N LEU A 289 25.03 2.46 3.26
CA LEU A 289 25.72 3.11 2.15
C LEU A 289 27.06 3.73 2.57
N LYS A 290 27.20 4.13 3.83
CA LYS A 290 28.48 4.56 4.38
C LYS A 290 29.55 3.47 4.28
N GLN A 291 29.19 2.19 4.39
CA GLN A 291 30.13 1.06 4.27
C GLN A 291 30.77 0.97 2.87
N ILE A 292 30.09 1.49 1.85
CA ILE A 292 30.62 1.53 0.48
C ILE A 292 31.09 2.95 0.08
N GLY A 293 31.21 3.86 1.06
CA GLY A 293 31.71 5.21 0.86
C GLY A 293 30.74 6.20 0.24
N ILE A 294 29.41 5.93 0.26
CA ILE A 294 28.40 6.90 -0.18
C ILE A 294 27.91 7.71 1.01
N GLU A 295 27.95 9.04 0.90
CA GLU A 295 27.34 9.94 1.87
C GLU A 295 25.83 10.03 1.65
N VAL A 296 25.02 9.84 2.72
CA VAL A 296 23.57 10.01 2.65
C VAL A 296 23.13 11.14 3.56
N LYS A 297 22.44 12.13 3.00
CA LYS A 297 21.80 13.24 3.73
C LYS A 297 20.30 12.98 3.85
N ILE A 298 19.87 12.68 5.07
CA ILE A 298 18.46 12.36 5.36
C ILE A 298 17.66 13.65 5.51
N ASN A 299 16.53 13.74 4.80
CA ASN A 299 15.46 14.69 5.02
C ASN A 299 14.16 13.92 5.31
N CYS A 300 13.79 13.84 6.59
CA CYS A 300 12.55 13.22 7.03
C CYS A 300 11.56 14.32 7.45
N THR A 301 10.57 14.61 6.61
CA THR A 301 9.67 15.75 6.80
C THR A 301 8.23 15.46 6.40
N ALA A 302 7.27 16.01 7.14
CA ALA A 302 5.85 15.93 6.78
C ALA A 302 5.56 16.61 5.42
N ASN A 303 6.34 17.64 5.07
CA ASN A 303 6.19 18.38 3.80
C ASN A 303 6.97 17.75 2.62
N HIS A 304 7.24 16.44 2.67
CA HIS A 304 8.05 15.72 1.69
C HIS A 304 7.60 15.93 0.21
N LEU A 305 6.28 16.10 -0.03
CA LEU A 305 5.75 16.30 -1.38
C LEU A 305 6.20 17.63 -2.01
N ASP A 306 6.50 18.66 -1.22
CA ASP A 306 7.02 19.91 -1.72
C ASP A 306 8.46 19.76 -2.21
N TYR A 307 9.28 18.97 -1.50
CA TYR A 307 10.63 18.61 -1.94
C TYR A 307 10.61 17.75 -3.20
N VAL A 308 9.65 16.80 -3.29
CA VAL A 308 9.45 16.02 -4.52
C VAL A 308 9.16 16.93 -5.71
N LYS A 309 8.22 17.86 -5.57
CA LYS A 309 7.86 18.82 -6.65
C LYS A 309 9.01 19.70 -7.10
N LYS A 310 9.89 20.09 -6.16
CA LYS A 310 11.07 20.93 -6.43
C LYS A 310 12.26 20.13 -6.98
N GLY A 311 12.21 18.78 -6.97
CA GLY A 311 13.35 17.94 -7.33
C GLY A 311 14.50 17.96 -6.32
N GLU A 312 14.24 18.36 -5.09
CA GLU A 312 15.24 18.49 -4.02
C GLU A 312 15.48 17.15 -3.30
N TRP A 313 15.67 16.09 -4.06
CA TRP A 313 15.91 14.73 -3.59
C TRP A 313 16.62 13.88 -4.65
N ASP A 314 17.26 12.80 -4.22
CA ASP A 314 17.91 11.84 -5.10
C ASP A 314 17.30 10.44 -4.96
N ILE A 315 16.92 10.05 -3.74
CA ILE A 315 16.15 8.84 -3.45
C ILE A 315 14.97 9.20 -2.56
N TYR A 316 13.76 8.81 -2.96
CA TYR A 316 12.53 9.07 -2.21
C TYR A 316 11.91 7.77 -1.71
N ALA A 317 11.88 7.60 -0.38
CA ALA A 317 11.27 6.46 0.28
C ALA A 317 9.83 6.75 0.71
N SER A 318 8.94 5.81 0.43
CA SER A 318 7.53 5.90 0.76
C SER A 318 6.91 4.53 1.07
N ALA A 319 5.73 4.56 1.70
CA ALA A 319 4.90 3.39 1.92
C ALA A 319 3.70 3.42 0.98
N PHE A 320 3.39 2.30 0.36
CA PHE A 320 2.27 2.20 -0.57
C PHE A 320 1.65 0.80 -0.59
N VAL A 321 0.32 0.75 -0.69
CA VAL A 321 -0.40 -0.52 -0.92
C VAL A 321 -0.26 -0.86 -2.40
N CYS A 322 0.55 -1.87 -2.71
CA CYS A 322 0.96 -2.16 -4.09
C CYS A 322 -0.07 -2.99 -4.88
N ALA A 323 -0.87 -3.80 -4.19
CA ALA A 323 -1.95 -4.58 -4.79
C ALA A 323 -3.24 -4.48 -3.95
N PRO A 324 -3.90 -3.31 -3.90
CA PRO A 324 -5.06 -3.08 -3.02
C PRO A 324 -6.24 -3.99 -3.34
N THR A 325 -6.32 -4.48 -4.56
CA THR A 325 -7.42 -5.31 -5.07
C THR A 325 -6.97 -6.70 -5.53
N GLY A 326 -5.72 -7.09 -5.20
CA GLY A 326 -5.17 -8.40 -5.54
C GLY A 326 -4.78 -8.57 -7.00
N ASP A 327 -4.64 -7.49 -7.78
CA ASP A 327 -4.18 -7.49 -9.17
C ASP A 327 -2.82 -6.77 -9.28
N PRO A 328 -1.86 -7.27 -10.09
CA PRO A 328 -0.52 -6.69 -10.20
C PRO A 328 -0.47 -5.35 -10.95
N GLU A 329 -1.44 -5.03 -11.82
CA GLU A 329 -1.40 -3.88 -12.72
C GLU A 329 -1.29 -2.55 -11.99
N TYR A 330 -1.96 -2.40 -10.84
CA TYR A 330 -2.06 -1.15 -10.10
C TYR A 330 -0.71 -0.54 -9.71
N PHE A 331 0.25 -1.35 -9.28
CA PHE A 331 1.57 -0.85 -8.91
C PHE A 331 2.31 -0.26 -10.11
N PHE A 332 2.30 -0.95 -11.23
CA PHE A 332 3.02 -0.53 -12.43
C PHE A 332 2.41 0.72 -13.05
N THR A 333 1.09 0.75 -13.23
CA THR A 333 0.37 1.92 -13.78
C THR A 333 0.48 3.15 -12.88
N THR A 334 0.65 2.95 -11.57
CA THR A 334 0.79 4.06 -10.62
C THR A 334 2.22 4.59 -10.51
N HIS A 335 3.26 3.72 -10.56
CA HIS A 335 4.64 4.08 -10.19
C HIS A 335 5.68 3.91 -11.29
N CYS A 336 5.48 3.04 -12.27
CA CYS A 336 6.59 2.53 -13.08
C CYS A 336 6.58 2.98 -14.53
N LEU A 337 5.43 3.30 -15.10
CA LEU A 337 5.33 3.70 -16.50
C LEU A 337 5.66 5.18 -16.67
N LYS A 338 6.04 5.57 -17.89
CA LYS A 338 6.45 6.95 -18.23
C LYS A 338 5.45 8.01 -17.76
N ASN A 339 4.15 7.73 -17.87
CA ASN A 339 3.07 8.67 -17.54
C ASN A 339 2.40 8.36 -16.20
N SER A 340 2.95 7.47 -15.41
CA SER A 340 2.42 7.13 -14.09
C SER A 340 2.43 8.32 -13.14
N SER A 341 1.34 8.55 -12.44
CA SER A 341 1.15 9.72 -11.57
C SER A 341 2.16 9.80 -10.41
N LYS A 342 2.75 8.67 -10.03
CA LYS A 342 3.73 8.55 -8.95
C LYS A 342 5.10 8.03 -9.43
N ASN A 343 5.36 8.02 -10.73
CA ASN A 343 6.72 7.87 -11.26
C ASN A 343 7.47 9.18 -11.06
N ARG A 344 7.89 9.43 -9.84
CA ARG A 344 8.50 10.71 -9.41
C ARG A 344 9.94 10.84 -9.84
N GLY A 345 10.61 9.69 -10.02
CA GLY A 345 12.02 9.61 -10.43
C GLY A 345 12.25 9.72 -11.93
N GLY A 346 11.20 9.66 -12.74
CA GLY A 346 11.33 9.69 -14.21
C GLY A 346 11.91 8.40 -14.79
N TYR A 347 11.70 7.25 -14.10
CA TYR A 347 12.07 5.95 -14.64
C TYR A 347 11.35 5.65 -15.95
N TYR A 348 12.06 5.06 -16.90
CA TYR A 348 11.52 4.60 -18.17
C TYR A 348 12.22 3.32 -18.63
N ASN A 349 11.44 2.34 -19.04
CA ASN A 349 11.92 1.10 -19.65
C ASN A 349 10.94 0.68 -20.75
N GLU A 350 11.42 0.58 -22.01
CA GLU A 350 10.59 0.24 -23.16
C GLU A 350 9.95 -1.14 -23.07
N GLN A 351 10.68 -2.15 -22.53
CA GLN A 351 10.15 -3.48 -22.32
C GLN A 351 9.02 -3.48 -21.31
N LEU A 352 9.12 -2.66 -20.26
CA LEU A 352 8.07 -2.53 -19.25
C LEU A 352 6.78 -1.94 -19.86
N GLU A 353 6.88 -0.91 -20.71
CA GLU A 353 5.72 -0.34 -21.41
C GLU A 353 5.05 -1.40 -22.33
N GLN A 354 5.85 -2.21 -23.05
CA GLN A 354 5.32 -3.29 -23.88
C GLN A 354 4.65 -4.40 -23.07
N LEU A 355 5.17 -4.74 -21.89
CA LEU A 355 4.56 -5.71 -21.00
C LEU A 355 3.22 -5.20 -20.44
N GLU A 356 3.14 -3.92 -20.15
CA GLU A 356 1.90 -3.28 -19.69
C GLU A 356 0.82 -3.27 -20.79
N GLU A 357 1.18 -2.97 -22.04
CA GLU A 357 0.25 -3.09 -23.18
C GLU A 357 -0.36 -4.49 -23.29
N GLN A 358 0.43 -5.54 -23.02
CA GLN A 358 -0.07 -6.91 -22.96
C GLN A 358 -0.97 -7.14 -21.72
N LEU A 359 -0.55 -6.68 -20.55
CA LEU A 359 -1.27 -6.85 -19.30
C LEU A 359 -2.66 -6.19 -19.37
N SER A 360 -2.74 -4.98 -19.93
CA SER A 360 -3.98 -4.20 -20.07
C SER A 360 -5.02 -4.84 -20.99
N THR A 361 -4.64 -5.87 -21.74
CA THR A 361 -5.55 -6.62 -22.66
C THR A 361 -5.69 -8.09 -22.31
N THR A 362 -4.97 -8.59 -21.32
CA THR A 362 -5.00 -9.99 -20.87
C THR A 362 -6.07 -10.18 -19.80
N PHE A 363 -7.06 -11.04 -20.08
CA PHE A 363 -8.22 -11.30 -19.20
C PHE A 363 -8.07 -12.54 -18.32
N ASP A 364 -7.24 -13.50 -18.72
CA ASP A 364 -7.02 -14.69 -17.90
C ASP A 364 -6.08 -14.37 -16.73
N THR A 365 -6.42 -14.90 -15.56
CA THR A 365 -5.70 -14.61 -14.30
C THR A 365 -4.25 -15.08 -14.36
N GLU A 366 -3.98 -16.29 -14.86
CA GLU A 366 -2.63 -16.86 -14.93
C GLU A 366 -1.72 -16.01 -15.86
N GLY A 367 -2.25 -15.60 -17.03
CA GLY A 367 -1.53 -14.72 -17.95
C GLY A 367 -1.18 -13.37 -17.31
N ARG A 368 -2.10 -12.78 -16.54
CA ARG A 368 -1.87 -11.52 -15.80
C ARG A 368 -0.79 -11.69 -14.73
N GLU A 369 -0.84 -12.78 -13.98
CA GLU A 369 0.15 -13.10 -12.94
C GLU A 369 1.55 -13.24 -13.54
N GLN A 370 1.68 -13.99 -14.65
CA GLN A 370 2.95 -14.17 -15.36
C GLN A 370 3.51 -12.85 -15.92
N LEU A 371 2.66 -11.98 -16.43
CA LEU A 371 3.06 -10.64 -16.86
C LEU A 371 3.51 -9.78 -15.67
N GLY A 372 2.79 -9.82 -14.56
CA GLY A 372 3.17 -9.13 -13.31
C GLY A 372 4.55 -9.55 -12.81
N ILE A 373 4.87 -10.86 -12.83
CA ILE A 373 6.19 -11.40 -12.49
C ILE A 373 7.27 -10.84 -13.41
N LYS A 374 7.05 -10.85 -14.74
CA LYS A 374 8.00 -10.33 -15.72
C LYS A 374 8.23 -8.83 -15.54
N MET A 375 7.18 -8.07 -15.32
CA MET A 375 7.26 -6.62 -15.08
C MET A 375 8.03 -6.31 -13.80
N THR A 376 7.75 -7.07 -12.72
CA THR A 376 8.51 -6.96 -11.47
C THR A 376 9.98 -7.25 -11.69
N GLN A 377 10.33 -8.35 -12.37
CA GLN A 377 11.73 -8.68 -12.63
C GLN A 377 12.43 -7.60 -13.48
N THR A 378 11.74 -7.01 -14.45
CA THR A 378 12.29 -5.91 -15.28
C THR A 378 12.71 -4.72 -14.43
N ILE A 379 11.88 -4.26 -13.49
CA ILE A 379 12.24 -3.12 -12.63
C ILE A 379 13.33 -3.49 -11.60
N LEU A 380 13.42 -4.74 -11.19
CA LEU A 380 14.47 -5.23 -10.30
C LEU A 380 15.82 -5.35 -11.02
N ASP A 381 15.85 -5.83 -12.25
CA ASP A 381 17.06 -5.94 -13.07
C ASP A 381 17.67 -4.55 -13.34
N ASP A 382 16.84 -3.53 -13.53
CA ASP A 382 17.25 -2.14 -13.66
C ASP A 382 17.67 -1.48 -12.35
N ASN A 383 17.42 -2.12 -11.20
CA ASN A 383 17.55 -1.54 -9.87
C ASN A 383 16.87 -0.16 -9.77
N ALA A 384 15.70 -0.03 -10.41
CA ALA A 384 14.95 1.22 -10.48
C ALA A 384 14.29 1.60 -9.15
N PHE A 385 13.97 0.57 -8.35
CA PHE A 385 13.33 0.65 -7.03
C PHE A 385 14.11 -0.16 -6.01
N ILE A 386 14.06 0.29 -4.76
CA ILE A 386 14.61 -0.45 -3.60
C ILE A 386 13.41 -0.86 -2.74
N PHE A 387 13.02 -2.12 -2.78
CA PHE A 387 12.00 -2.67 -1.90
C PHE A 387 12.66 -3.13 -0.61
N ALA A 388 12.24 -2.60 0.54
CA ALA A 388 12.87 -2.88 1.83
C ALA A 388 12.10 -3.92 2.64
N SER A 389 10.81 -3.70 2.82
CA SER A 389 9.94 -4.62 3.55
C SER A 389 8.47 -4.48 3.14
N HIS A 390 7.68 -5.53 3.40
CA HIS A 390 6.22 -5.45 3.44
C HIS A 390 5.77 -5.22 4.88
N LEU A 391 4.68 -4.46 5.05
CA LEU A 391 4.08 -4.25 6.37
C LEU A 391 3.48 -5.57 6.87
N LYS A 392 3.92 -5.98 8.05
CA LYS A 392 3.22 -6.97 8.85
C LYS A 392 2.29 -6.23 9.79
N MET A 393 1.03 -6.09 9.38
CA MET A 393 -0.01 -5.46 10.18
C MET A 393 -0.28 -6.30 11.43
N SER A 394 -0.42 -5.64 12.59
CA SER A 394 -0.76 -6.31 13.84
C SER A 394 -1.89 -5.57 14.54
N ILE A 395 -2.90 -6.33 14.96
CA ILE A 395 -3.97 -5.88 15.81
C ILE A 395 -3.82 -6.58 17.17
N VAL A 396 -3.82 -5.82 18.23
CA VAL A 396 -3.80 -6.33 19.61
C VAL A 396 -5.17 -6.18 20.21
N SER A 397 -5.76 -7.29 20.64
CA SER A 397 -7.09 -7.33 21.27
C SER A 397 -6.99 -7.79 22.71
N GLY A 398 -7.75 -7.16 23.61
CA GLY A 398 -7.91 -7.59 24.99
C GLY A 398 -8.72 -8.90 25.08
N LYS A 399 -8.64 -9.54 26.25
CA LYS A 399 -9.39 -10.75 26.55
C LYS A 399 -10.89 -10.51 26.37
N GLY A 400 -11.56 -11.44 25.71
CA GLY A 400 -13.00 -11.38 25.41
C GLY A 400 -13.32 -10.85 24.02
N VAL A 401 -12.41 -10.12 23.35
CA VAL A 401 -12.61 -9.73 21.95
C VAL A 401 -12.35 -10.93 21.04
N SER A 402 -13.29 -11.22 20.15
CA SER A 402 -13.19 -12.27 19.12
C SER A 402 -13.65 -11.77 17.77
N GLY A 403 -13.23 -12.45 16.69
CA GLY A 403 -13.61 -12.06 15.32
C GLY A 403 -12.88 -10.83 14.77
N LEU A 404 -11.92 -10.25 15.52
CA LEU A 404 -11.07 -9.15 15.04
C LEU A 404 -9.72 -9.71 14.63
N THR A 405 -9.44 -9.70 13.33
CA THR A 405 -8.21 -10.24 12.75
C THR A 405 -7.60 -9.28 11.76
N ALA A 406 -6.27 -9.24 11.71
CA ALA A 406 -5.54 -8.50 10.69
C ALA A 406 -5.79 -9.11 9.31
N HIS A 407 -6.09 -8.26 8.31
CA HIS A 407 -6.41 -8.70 6.94
C HIS A 407 -5.26 -8.36 5.97
N PRO A 408 -4.92 -9.25 5.01
CA PRO A 408 -3.82 -9.00 4.06
C PRO A 408 -3.98 -7.76 3.19
N SER A 409 -5.22 -7.30 2.96
CA SER A 409 -5.47 -6.07 2.19
C SER A 409 -5.29 -4.78 2.99
N ASP A 410 -5.07 -4.86 4.32
CA ASP A 410 -5.07 -3.71 5.24
C ASP A 410 -6.46 -3.02 5.33
N TYR A 411 -7.53 -3.79 5.03
CA TYR A 411 -8.94 -3.40 5.07
C TYR A 411 -9.77 -4.52 5.70
N TYR A 412 -11.07 -4.31 5.89
CA TYR A 412 -12.07 -5.32 6.26
C TYR A 412 -11.93 -5.94 7.66
N GLU A 413 -11.37 -5.22 8.63
CA GLU A 413 -11.20 -5.68 10.01
C GLU A 413 -12.52 -5.68 10.79
N ILE A 414 -13.43 -4.73 10.50
CA ILE A 414 -14.74 -4.62 11.17
C ILE A 414 -15.78 -5.40 10.37
N THR A 415 -16.12 -6.58 10.88
CA THR A 415 -17.06 -7.52 10.25
C THR A 415 -18.23 -7.85 11.19
N ALA A 416 -19.25 -8.52 10.66
CA ALA A 416 -20.38 -9.04 11.47
C ALA A 416 -19.96 -10.05 12.53
N GLU A 417 -18.79 -10.68 12.35
CA GLU A 417 -18.25 -11.72 13.27
C GLU A 417 -17.54 -11.13 14.51
N LEU A 418 -17.30 -9.81 14.52
CA LEU A 418 -16.68 -9.14 15.67
C LEU A 418 -17.59 -9.25 16.88
N ASP A 419 -17.05 -9.76 18.00
CA ASP A 419 -17.78 -10.04 19.21
C ASP A 419 -16.96 -9.73 20.46
N MET A 420 -17.65 -9.54 21.59
CA MET A 420 -17.04 -9.33 22.90
C MET A 420 -17.82 -10.13 23.97
N GLN A 421 -17.11 -11.08 24.63
CA GLN A 421 -17.65 -11.98 25.65
C GLN A 421 -17.30 -11.52 27.06
#